data_56c92d6160f92af766cfb3cde19e214a
#
_entry.id   56c92d6160f92af766cfb3cde19e214a
#
_cell.length_a   1.000
_cell.length_b   1.000
_cell.length_c   1.000
_cell.angle_alpha   90.00
_cell.angle_beta   90.00
_cell.angle_gamma   90.00
#
_symmetry.space_group_name_H-M   'P 1'
#
loop_
_entity.id
_entity.type
_entity.pdbx_description
1 polymer ?
#
loop_
_entity_poly.entity_id
_entity_poly.type
_entity_poly.pdbx_seq_one_letter_code
_entity_poly.pdbx_strand_id
1 'polypeptide(L)'
;MLVDSEIRKEAKAIYRILTKTYPNIRCELDFTNPLELIIATVLSAQCTDKRVNTITPALFRKYKNPKAYAKADLHEIEVLIHSSGFYRAKARHIKALNIKILENFDGKVPNTLEELITLPGVGRKTANVVLGHAFDIPGITVDTHFGRLSRRFGWTDEKDPVKVEMVVQQLIPQVEWTNLSQRMIWHGRRICHSRKPACGACPVAKICPSVGIGEMDKKKAIDLVKTDKDFR
;
A
#
# COMPACT_ATOMS: atom_id res chain seq x y z
N MET A 1 5.62 0.90 -25.72
CA MET A 1 4.99 -0.34 -26.24
C MET A 1 3.50 -0.26 -25.93
N LEU A 2 2.63 -0.37 -26.94
CA LEU A 2 1.18 -0.46 -26.69
C LEU A 2 0.89 -1.82 -26.07
N VAL A 3 0.20 -1.82 -24.94
CA VAL A 3 -0.21 -3.06 -24.28
C VAL A 3 -1.27 -3.74 -25.14
N ASP A 4 -1.16 -5.06 -25.29
CA ASP A 4 -2.07 -5.90 -26.04
C ASP A 4 -3.53 -5.67 -25.59
N SER A 5 -4.43 -5.57 -26.56
CA SER A 5 -5.86 -5.38 -26.34
C SER A 5 -6.49 -6.53 -25.55
N GLU A 6 -5.97 -7.76 -25.73
CA GLU A 6 -6.45 -8.96 -25.01
C GLU A 6 -6.03 -8.89 -23.54
N ILE A 7 -4.78 -8.56 -23.23
CA ILE A 7 -4.31 -8.36 -21.84
C ILE A 7 -5.15 -7.28 -21.16
N ARG A 8 -5.48 -6.20 -21.84
CA ARG A 8 -6.34 -5.13 -21.29
C ARG A 8 -7.75 -5.63 -20.97
N LYS A 9 -8.32 -6.45 -21.82
CA LYS A 9 -9.65 -7.04 -21.62
C LYS A 9 -9.66 -8.00 -20.42
N GLU A 10 -8.65 -8.87 -20.33
CA GLU A 10 -8.46 -9.78 -19.20
C GLU A 10 -8.24 -9.03 -17.89
N ALA A 11 -7.39 -8.00 -17.89
CA ALA A 11 -7.14 -7.18 -16.70
C ALA A 11 -8.43 -6.53 -16.18
N LYS A 12 -9.26 -5.99 -17.06
CA LYS A 12 -10.57 -5.43 -16.70
C LYS A 12 -11.51 -6.50 -16.16
N ALA A 13 -11.50 -7.72 -16.71
CA ALA A 13 -12.30 -8.83 -16.22
C ALA A 13 -11.90 -9.26 -14.81
N ILE A 14 -10.60 -9.44 -14.56
CA ILE A 14 -10.05 -9.73 -13.23
C ILE A 14 -10.41 -8.61 -12.25
N TYR A 15 -10.21 -7.35 -12.64
CA TYR A 15 -10.52 -6.20 -11.78
C TYR A 15 -12.00 -6.16 -11.38
N ARG A 16 -12.93 -6.44 -12.29
CA ARG A 16 -14.37 -6.53 -11.99
C ARG A 16 -14.67 -7.60 -10.94
N ILE A 17 -14.00 -8.75 -11.00
CA ILE A 17 -14.16 -9.82 -10.00
C ILE A 17 -13.61 -9.34 -8.64
N LEU A 18 -12.43 -8.74 -8.62
CA LEU A 18 -11.83 -8.20 -7.40
C LEU A 18 -12.72 -7.10 -6.77
N THR A 19 -13.36 -6.26 -7.59
CA THR A 19 -14.29 -5.23 -7.11
C THR A 19 -15.50 -5.85 -6.42
N LYS A 20 -16.06 -6.93 -6.97
CA LYS A 20 -17.17 -7.68 -6.34
C LYS A 20 -16.72 -8.43 -5.07
N THR A 21 -15.50 -8.94 -5.06
CA THR A 21 -14.94 -9.69 -3.92
C THR A 21 -14.62 -8.76 -2.75
N TYR A 22 -14.12 -7.55 -3.03
CA TYR A 22 -13.71 -6.56 -2.05
C TYR A 22 -14.43 -5.22 -2.29
N PRO A 23 -15.75 -5.13 -2.01
CA PRO A 23 -16.52 -3.92 -2.27
C PRO A 23 -16.11 -2.76 -1.34
N ASN A 24 -15.82 -3.05 -0.07
CA ASN A 24 -15.58 -2.08 0.99
C ASN A 24 -14.08 -1.98 1.33
N ILE A 25 -13.25 -1.69 0.33
CA ILE A 25 -11.83 -1.48 0.54
C ILE A 25 -11.57 -0.14 1.26
N ARG A 26 -10.53 -0.15 2.09
CA ARG A 26 -10.05 1.05 2.77
C ARG A 26 -8.55 0.95 3.04
N CYS A 27 -7.92 2.07 3.34
CA CYS A 27 -6.59 2.07 3.91
C CYS A 27 -6.59 1.29 5.24
N GLU A 28 -5.61 0.42 5.45
CA GLU A 28 -5.49 -0.35 6.70
C GLU A 28 -4.76 0.42 7.80
N LEU A 29 -4.13 1.56 7.47
CA LEU A 29 -3.57 2.51 8.44
C LEU A 29 -4.64 3.48 8.92
N ASP A 30 -4.69 3.72 10.23
CA ASP A 30 -5.60 4.68 10.85
C ASP A 30 -4.99 6.09 10.78
N PHE A 31 -5.74 7.04 10.23
CA PHE A 31 -5.35 8.45 10.12
C PHE A 31 -6.57 9.36 10.02
N THR A 32 -6.39 10.63 10.33
CA THR A 32 -7.43 11.67 10.21
C THR A 32 -7.06 12.79 9.23
N ASN A 33 -5.79 12.89 8.84
CA ASN A 33 -5.27 13.93 7.96
C ASN A 33 -4.00 13.44 7.19
N PRO A 34 -3.55 14.17 6.14
CA PRO A 34 -2.40 13.76 5.34
C PRO A 34 -1.09 13.61 6.12
N LEU A 35 -0.88 14.41 7.17
CA LEU A 35 0.32 14.33 8.01
C LEU A 35 0.36 13.01 8.78
N GLU A 36 -0.75 12.61 9.36
CA GLU A 36 -0.87 11.34 10.06
C GLU A 36 -0.65 10.16 9.10
N LEU A 37 -1.23 10.21 7.89
CA LEU A 37 -1.07 9.15 6.90
C LEU A 37 0.39 8.99 6.44
N ILE A 38 1.09 10.09 6.13
CA ILE A 38 2.48 9.99 5.67
C ILE A 38 3.38 9.43 6.77
N ILE A 39 3.18 9.84 8.02
CA ILE A 39 3.92 9.33 9.18
C ILE A 39 3.61 7.85 9.42
N ALA A 40 2.33 7.47 9.42
CA ALA A 40 1.91 6.07 9.57
C ALA A 40 2.51 5.19 8.45
N THR A 41 2.56 5.69 7.22
CA THR A 41 3.14 4.97 6.09
C THR A 41 4.67 4.83 6.22
N VAL A 42 5.38 5.84 6.72
CA VAL A 42 6.82 5.72 7.05
C VAL A 42 7.02 4.66 8.14
N LEU A 43 6.16 4.63 9.15
CA LEU A 43 6.22 3.63 10.22
C LEU A 43 5.91 2.21 9.73
N SER A 44 5.09 2.04 8.68
CA SER A 44 4.72 0.73 8.14
C SER A 44 5.83 0.02 7.36
N ALA A 45 6.95 0.70 7.08
CA ALA A 45 8.11 0.05 6.46
C ALA A 45 8.62 -1.10 7.35
N GLN A 46 8.54 -2.35 6.85
CA GLN A 46 8.88 -3.58 7.58
C GLN A 46 8.16 -3.72 8.95
N CYS A 47 6.94 -3.19 9.04
CA CYS A 47 6.09 -3.28 10.22
C CYS A 47 4.65 -3.56 9.76
N THR A 48 3.89 -4.31 10.55
CA THR A 48 2.47 -4.59 10.22
C THR A 48 1.61 -3.36 10.48
N ASP A 49 0.58 -3.16 9.65
CA ASP A 49 -0.38 -2.05 9.81
C ASP A 49 -1.05 -2.10 11.19
N LYS A 50 -1.40 -3.30 11.67
CA LYS A 50 -1.89 -3.52 13.05
C LYS A 50 -0.95 -2.94 14.11
N ARG A 51 0.36 -3.21 14.00
CA ARG A 51 1.35 -2.67 14.96
C ARG A 51 1.47 -1.15 14.83
N VAL A 52 1.45 -0.61 13.62
CA VAL A 52 1.46 0.85 13.41
C VAL A 52 0.27 1.50 14.08
N ASN A 53 -0.94 0.95 13.89
CA ASN A 53 -2.17 1.46 14.49
C ASN A 53 -2.20 1.39 16.03
N THR A 54 -1.38 0.54 16.67
CA THR A 54 -1.21 0.56 18.13
C THR A 54 -0.24 1.65 18.60
N ILE A 55 0.68 2.11 17.75
CA ILE A 55 1.71 3.11 18.06
C ILE A 55 1.20 4.53 17.83
N THR A 56 0.55 4.74 16.69
CA THR A 56 0.20 6.07 16.17
C THR A 56 -0.72 6.89 17.08
N PRO A 57 -1.68 6.35 17.85
CA PRO A 57 -2.54 7.16 18.70
C PRO A 57 -1.78 7.98 19.77
N ALA A 58 -0.75 7.39 20.38
CA ALA A 58 0.07 8.10 21.36
C ALA A 58 0.94 9.16 20.69
N LEU A 59 1.53 8.83 19.54
CA LEU A 59 2.37 9.73 18.75
C LEU A 59 1.58 10.95 18.26
N PHE A 60 0.41 10.74 17.63
CA PHE A 60 -0.43 11.80 17.06
C PHE A 60 -1.07 12.70 18.12
N ARG A 61 -1.37 12.14 19.31
CA ARG A 61 -1.84 12.94 20.45
C ARG A 61 -0.77 13.91 20.95
N LYS A 62 0.49 13.49 20.97
CA LYS A 62 1.62 14.30 21.44
C LYS A 62 2.05 15.33 20.39
N TYR A 63 2.11 14.98 19.12
CA TYR A 63 2.61 15.82 18.04
C TYR A 63 1.54 16.04 16.97
N LYS A 64 0.82 17.17 17.04
CA LYS A 64 -0.37 17.42 16.21
C LYS A 64 -0.08 18.11 14.87
N ASN A 65 1.14 18.59 14.66
CA ASN A 65 1.50 19.37 13.46
C ASN A 65 3.00 19.27 13.18
N PRO A 66 3.47 19.66 11.98
CA PRO A 66 4.87 19.60 11.61
C PRO A 66 5.80 20.36 12.55
N LYS A 67 5.37 21.51 13.09
CA LYS A 67 6.15 22.32 14.04
C LYS A 67 6.43 21.57 15.33
N ALA A 68 5.47 20.80 15.83
CA ALA A 68 5.63 19.97 17.03
C ALA A 68 6.68 18.87 16.80
N TYR A 69 6.61 18.16 15.67
CA TYR A 69 7.60 17.13 15.30
C TYR A 69 9.01 17.72 15.10
N ALA A 70 9.12 18.87 14.43
CA ALA A 70 10.41 19.51 14.17
C ALA A 70 11.12 19.91 15.45
N LYS A 71 10.36 20.38 16.46
CA LYS A 71 10.89 20.77 17.79
C LYS A 71 11.06 19.59 18.75
N ALA A 72 10.50 18.42 18.44
CA ALA A 72 10.52 17.27 19.33
C ALA A 72 11.95 16.82 19.66
N ASP A 73 12.17 16.36 20.87
CA ASP A 73 13.36 15.57 21.19
C ASP A 73 13.31 14.26 20.40
N LEU A 74 14.43 13.91 19.76
CA LEU A 74 14.50 12.71 18.92
C LEU A 74 14.29 11.44 19.74
N HIS A 75 14.82 11.39 20.95
CA HIS A 75 14.68 10.26 21.86
C HIS A 75 13.23 10.05 22.28
N GLU A 76 12.46 11.11 22.49
CA GLU A 76 11.03 10.98 22.79
C GLU A 76 10.24 10.33 21.63
N ILE A 77 10.56 10.70 20.37
CA ILE A 77 9.97 10.05 19.20
C ILE A 77 10.39 8.59 19.18
N GLU A 78 11.67 8.29 19.38
CA GLU A 78 12.21 6.92 19.40
C GLU A 78 11.48 6.03 20.42
N VAL A 79 11.26 6.52 21.63
CA VAL A 79 10.53 5.80 22.69
C VAL A 79 9.10 5.48 22.26
N LEU A 80 8.38 6.46 21.71
CA LEU A 80 6.98 6.28 21.27
C LEU A 80 6.84 5.25 20.14
N ILE A 81 7.81 5.20 19.22
CA ILE A 81 7.73 4.31 18.04
C ILE A 81 8.62 3.06 18.16
N HIS A 82 9.19 2.79 19.33
CA HIS A 82 10.18 1.72 19.55
C HIS A 82 9.75 0.37 18.95
N SER A 83 8.49 -0.01 19.14
CA SER A 83 7.96 -1.29 18.68
C SER A 83 7.70 -1.38 17.17
N SER A 84 7.98 -0.31 16.39
CA SER A 84 7.82 -0.32 14.93
C SER A 84 8.95 -1.02 14.16
N GLY A 85 10.05 -1.40 14.83
CA GLY A 85 11.28 -1.87 14.19
C GLY A 85 11.99 -0.74 13.44
N PHE A 86 13.32 -0.79 13.37
CA PHE A 86 14.16 0.28 12.77
C PHE A 86 13.83 1.69 13.29
N TYR A 87 13.35 1.77 14.53
CA TYR A 87 12.74 2.97 15.11
C TYR A 87 13.66 4.20 15.08
N ARG A 88 14.98 4.03 15.28
CA ARG A 88 15.94 5.15 15.23
C ARG A 88 16.00 5.81 13.85
N ALA A 89 16.02 5.01 12.78
CA ALA A 89 16.00 5.55 11.41
C ALA A 89 14.64 6.20 11.11
N LYS A 90 13.54 5.57 11.51
CA LYS A 90 12.18 6.10 11.35
C LYS A 90 11.99 7.41 12.12
N ALA A 91 12.47 7.51 13.36
CA ALA A 91 12.41 8.75 14.14
C ALA A 91 13.14 9.90 13.45
N ARG A 92 14.37 9.64 12.96
CA ARG A 92 15.13 10.63 12.17
C ARG A 92 14.36 11.04 10.90
N HIS A 93 13.78 10.08 10.16
CA HIS A 93 13.01 10.40 8.96
C HIS A 93 11.76 11.22 9.30
N ILE A 94 11.01 10.84 10.35
CA ILE A 94 9.82 11.58 10.78
C ILE A 94 10.18 13.02 11.18
N LYS A 95 11.24 13.24 11.95
CA LYS A 95 11.66 14.58 12.32
C LYS A 95 12.11 15.38 11.09
N ALA A 96 12.97 14.81 10.25
CA ALA A 96 13.51 15.49 9.07
C ALA A 96 12.43 15.81 8.03
N LEU A 97 11.48 14.90 7.81
CA LEU A 97 10.34 15.13 6.90
C LEU A 97 9.50 16.31 7.37
N ASN A 98 9.26 16.43 8.69
CA ASN A 98 8.46 17.53 9.25
C ASN A 98 9.20 18.87 9.19
N ILE A 99 10.52 18.88 9.38
CA ILE A 99 11.36 20.07 9.16
C ILE A 99 11.21 20.53 7.70
N LYS A 100 11.36 19.59 6.74
CA LYS A 100 11.26 19.93 5.33
C LYS A 100 9.85 20.39 4.92
N ILE A 101 8.80 19.83 5.51
CA ILE A 101 7.43 20.32 5.31
C ILE A 101 7.27 21.78 5.77
N LEU A 102 7.89 22.15 6.87
CA LEU A 102 7.87 23.55 7.34
C LEU A 102 8.64 24.48 6.43
N GLU A 103 9.84 24.10 6.01
CA GLU A 103 10.77 24.95 5.26
C GLU A 103 10.33 25.15 3.79
N ASN A 104 9.76 24.11 3.16
CA ASN A 104 9.52 24.10 1.74
C ASN A 104 8.03 24.12 1.34
N PHE A 105 7.11 23.86 2.30
CA PHE A 105 5.68 23.65 1.99
C PHE A 105 4.74 24.33 3.00
N ASP A 106 5.18 25.41 3.64
CA ASP A 106 4.38 26.21 4.59
C ASP A 106 3.66 25.39 5.68
N GLY A 107 4.29 24.28 6.11
CA GLY A 107 3.72 23.38 7.11
C GLY A 107 2.58 22.49 6.62
N LYS A 108 2.36 22.40 5.31
CA LYS A 108 1.34 21.52 4.69
C LYS A 108 2.02 20.36 3.97
N VAL A 109 1.46 19.17 4.08
CA VAL A 109 1.92 18.02 3.29
C VAL A 109 1.66 18.33 1.82
N PRO A 110 2.68 18.24 0.93
CA PRO A 110 2.48 18.47 -0.49
C PRO A 110 1.60 17.38 -1.12
N ASN A 111 0.95 17.71 -2.25
CA ASN A 111 0.01 16.84 -2.92
C ASN A 111 0.41 16.48 -4.36
N THR A 112 1.69 16.58 -4.70
CA THR A 112 2.23 16.06 -5.95
C THR A 112 3.23 14.93 -5.69
N LEU A 113 3.36 14.01 -6.65
CA LEU A 113 4.31 12.89 -6.52
C LEU A 113 5.75 13.40 -6.41
N GLU A 114 6.09 14.38 -7.25
CA GLU A 114 7.41 14.99 -7.36
C GLU A 114 7.85 15.62 -6.03
N GLU A 115 6.95 16.34 -5.37
CA GLU A 115 7.23 16.97 -4.09
C GLU A 115 7.30 15.95 -2.95
N LEU A 116 6.35 15.02 -2.90
CA LEU A 116 6.31 13.99 -1.84
C LEU A 116 7.57 13.14 -1.81
N ILE A 117 8.11 12.72 -2.94
CA ILE A 117 9.34 11.91 -2.99
C ILE A 117 10.59 12.69 -2.56
N THR A 118 10.53 14.01 -2.45
CA THR A 118 11.63 14.81 -1.89
C THR A 118 11.71 14.70 -0.37
N LEU A 119 10.63 14.28 0.28
CA LEU A 119 10.56 14.19 1.74
C LEU A 119 11.38 13.01 2.28
N PRO A 120 12.16 13.20 3.36
CA PRO A 120 12.94 12.11 3.96
C PRO A 120 12.07 10.90 4.36
N GLY A 121 12.47 9.72 3.92
CA GLY A 121 11.76 8.47 4.20
C GLY A 121 10.52 8.23 3.34
N VAL A 122 10.25 9.09 2.36
CA VAL A 122 9.11 8.98 1.45
C VAL A 122 9.60 8.54 0.06
N GLY A 123 9.35 7.30 -0.28
CA GLY A 123 9.54 6.78 -1.64
C GLY A 123 8.26 6.85 -2.46
N ARG A 124 8.35 6.50 -3.76
CA ARG A 124 7.22 6.50 -4.70
C ARG A 124 5.99 5.74 -4.18
N LYS A 125 6.20 4.56 -3.58
CA LYS A 125 5.12 3.78 -2.96
C LYS A 125 4.39 4.58 -1.87
N THR A 126 5.13 5.18 -0.94
CA THR A 126 4.57 6.00 0.15
C THR A 126 3.82 7.21 -0.41
N ALA A 127 4.39 7.89 -1.40
CA ALA A 127 3.76 9.03 -2.06
C ALA A 127 2.42 8.64 -2.70
N ASN A 128 2.35 7.53 -3.46
CA ASN A 128 1.11 7.06 -4.07
C ASN A 128 0.03 6.66 -3.02
N VAL A 129 0.43 6.11 -1.87
CA VAL A 129 -0.51 5.86 -0.76
C VAL A 129 -1.09 7.16 -0.24
N VAL A 130 -0.24 8.17 0.01
CA VAL A 130 -0.68 9.48 0.53
C VAL A 130 -1.57 10.20 -0.47
N LEU A 131 -1.17 10.25 -1.74
CA LEU A 131 -1.96 10.87 -2.82
C LEU A 131 -3.34 10.23 -2.92
N GLY A 132 -3.39 8.90 -2.97
CA GLY A 132 -4.64 8.17 -3.18
C GLY A 132 -5.61 8.18 -2.01
N HIS A 133 -5.12 8.22 -0.77
CA HIS A 133 -5.97 8.07 0.41
C HIS A 133 -6.20 9.37 1.20
N ALA A 134 -5.34 10.37 1.04
CA ALA A 134 -5.48 11.63 1.75
C ALA A 134 -5.83 12.82 0.85
N PHE A 135 -5.62 12.69 -0.47
CA PHE A 135 -5.89 13.76 -1.43
C PHE A 135 -6.82 13.34 -2.57
N ASP A 136 -7.29 12.09 -2.60
CA ASP A 136 -8.10 11.52 -3.69
C ASP A 136 -7.45 11.66 -5.09
N ILE A 137 -6.12 11.75 -5.14
CA ILE A 137 -5.34 11.80 -6.38
C ILE A 137 -4.94 10.37 -6.76
N PRO A 138 -5.47 9.80 -7.85
CA PRO A 138 -5.26 8.40 -8.19
C PRO A 138 -3.78 8.06 -8.44
N GLY A 139 -3.27 7.07 -7.71
CA GLY A 139 -1.92 6.53 -7.86
C GLY A 139 -1.89 5.01 -7.71
N ILE A 140 -1.00 4.34 -8.45
CA ILE A 140 -0.80 2.91 -8.32
C ILE A 140 0.28 2.64 -7.28
N THR A 141 -0.10 1.96 -6.21
CA THR A 141 0.83 1.52 -5.16
C THR A 141 1.34 0.11 -5.48
N VAL A 142 2.54 0.01 -6.03
CA VAL A 142 3.17 -1.28 -6.32
C VAL A 142 3.98 -1.74 -5.11
N ASP A 143 3.38 -2.63 -4.31
CA ASP A 143 4.08 -3.36 -3.25
C ASP A 143 4.43 -4.80 -3.71
N THR A 144 4.97 -5.61 -2.80
CA THR A 144 5.33 -7.01 -3.10
C THR A 144 4.11 -7.87 -3.47
N HIS A 145 2.92 -7.57 -2.93
CA HIS A 145 1.68 -8.26 -3.28
C HIS A 145 1.22 -7.86 -4.67
N PHE A 146 1.13 -6.56 -4.93
CA PHE A 146 0.72 -6.02 -6.21
C PHE A 146 1.62 -6.52 -7.34
N GLY A 147 2.94 -6.37 -7.24
CA GLY A 147 3.88 -6.82 -8.27
C GLY A 147 3.83 -8.32 -8.50
N ARG A 148 3.65 -9.15 -7.45
CA ARG A 148 3.45 -10.59 -7.59
C ARG A 148 2.18 -10.93 -8.36
N LEU A 149 1.07 -10.28 -8.03
CA LEU A 149 -0.21 -10.52 -8.68
C LEU A 149 -0.21 -10.03 -10.13
N SER A 150 0.40 -8.88 -10.44
CA SER A 150 0.52 -8.39 -11.81
C SER A 150 1.18 -9.42 -12.72
N ARG A 151 2.26 -10.07 -12.23
CA ARG A 151 2.92 -11.17 -12.97
C ARG A 151 2.06 -12.43 -13.05
N ARG A 152 1.41 -12.84 -11.96
CA ARG A 152 0.54 -14.03 -11.94
C ARG A 152 -0.71 -13.88 -12.80
N PHE A 153 -1.19 -12.68 -12.97
CA PHE A 153 -2.32 -12.37 -13.86
C PHE A 153 -1.89 -12.17 -15.32
N GLY A 154 -0.59 -12.31 -15.63
CA GLY A 154 -0.08 -12.16 -16.99
C GLY A 154 -0.11 -10.71 -17.49
N TRP A 155 -0.20 -9.72 -16.58
CA TRP A 155 -0.21 -8.32 -16.98
C TRP A 155 1.17 -7.82 -17.39
N THR A 156 2.22 -8.36 -16.80
CA THR A 156 3.62 -8.00 -17.07
C THR A 156 4.57 -9.03 -16.46
N ASP A 157 5.76 -9.17 -17.01
CA ASP A 157 6.87 -9.93 -16.45
C ASP A 157 7.86 -9.03 -15.67
N GLU A 158 7.63 -7.72 -15.67
CA GLU A 158 8.51 -6.75 -15.01
C GLU A 158 8.61 -7.00 -13.50
N LYS A 159 9.82 -6.81 -12.97
CA LYS A 159 10.12 -6.93 -11.54
C LYS A 159 10.29 -5.57 -10.87
N ASP A 160 10.73 -4.58 -11.65
CA ASP A 160 10.86 -3.20 -11.19
C ASP A 160 9.49 -2.58 -10.90
N PRO A 161 9.23 -2.06 -9.69
CA PRO A 161 7.93 -1.51 -9.32
C PRO A 161 7.45 -0.36 -10.21
N VAL A 162 8.38 0.49 -10.68
CA VAL A 162 8.03 1.62 -11.55
C VAL A 162 7.58 1.14 -12.92
N LYS A 163 8.28 0.15 -13.48
CA LYS A 163 7.88 -0.45 -14.74
C LYS A 163 6.55 -1.20 -14.65
N VAL A 164 6.31 -1.93 -13.54
CA VAL A 164 5.01 -2.55 -13.26
C VAL A 164 3.91 -1.49 -13.23
N GLU A 165 4.13 -0.37 -12.53
CA GLU A 165 3.20 0.75 -12.47
C GLU A 165 2.87 1.26 -13.88
N MET A 166 3.88 1.56 -14.71
CA MET A 166 3.72 2.06 -16.07
C MET A 166 2.90 1.12 -16.97
N VAL A 167 3.10 -0.19 -16.87
CA VAL A 167 2.31 -1.16 -17.61
C VAL A 167 0.86 -1.17 -17.14
N VAL A 168 0.62 -1.24 -15.83
CA VAL A 168 -0.73 -1.34 -15.27
C VAL A 168 -1.54 -0.06 -15.51
N GLN A 169 -0.90 1.11 -15.56
CA GLN A 169 -1.54 2.37 -15.94
C GLN A 169 -2.20 2.30 -17.32
N GLN A 170 -1.67 1.50 -18.24
CA GLN A 170 -2.25 1.33 -19.58
C GLN A 170 -3.42 0.32 -19.61
N LEU A 171 -3.58 -0.52 -18.57
CA LEU A 171 -4.59 -1.56 -18.51
C LEU A 171 -5.91 -1.10 -17.88
N ILE A 172 -5.82 -0.29 -16.83
CA ILE A 172 -6.95 0.10 -15.96
C ILE A 172 -7.10 1.63 -15.99
N PRO A 173 -8.35 2.16 -16.05
CA PRO A 173 -8.60 3.60 -16.01
C PRO A 173 -8.01 4.27 -14.76
N GLN A 174 -7.50 5.50 -14.93
CA GLN A 174 -6.82 6.25 -13.87
C GLN A 174 -7.66 6.39 -12.59
N VAL A 175 -8.94 6.66 -12.71
CA VAL A 175 -9.87 6.81 -11.57
C VAL A 175 -9.90 5.58 -10.64
N GLU A 176 -9.50 4.42 -11.15
CA GLU A 176 -9.51 3.16 -10.41
C GLU A 176 -8.16 2.78 -9.77
N TRP A 177 -7.08 3.53 -10.01
CA TRP A 177 -5.73 3.11 -9.63
C TRP A 177 -5.52 2.89 -8.13
N THR A 178 -6.02 3.80 -7.30
CA THR A 178 -5.95 3.65 -5.83
C THR A 178 -6.74 2.42 -5.36
N ASN A 179 -7.96 2.29 -5.87
CA ASN A 179 -8.84 1.17 -5.54
C ASN A 179 -8.30 -0.18 -6.06
N LEU A 180 -7.74 -0.19 -7.26
CA LEU A 180 -7.05 -1.36 -7.81
C LEU A 180 -5.91 -1.79 -6.90
N SER A 181 -5.06 -0.84 -6.50
CA SER A 181 -3.91 -1.10 -5.62
C SER A 181 -4.35 -1.76 -4.33
N GLN A 182 -5.36 -1.22 -3.68
CA GLN A 182 -5.87 -1.76 -2.42
C GLN A 182 -6.48 -3.16 -2.59
N ARG A 183 -7.28 -3.40 -3.65
CA ARG A 183 -7.85 -4.73 -3.93
C ARG A 183 -6.79 -5.77 -4.24
N MET A 184 -5.76 -5.41 -5.00
CA MET A 184 -4.64 -6.30 -5.33
C MET A 184 -3.85 -6.66 -4.06
N ILE A 185 -3.57 -5.70 -3.19
CA ILE A 185 -2.89 -5.92 -1.91
C ILE A 185 -3.74 -6.84 -1.03
N TRP A 186 -5.02 -6.56 -0.89
CA TRP A 186 -5.93 -7.39 -0.10
C TRP A 186 -6.03 -8.82 -0.64
N HIS A 187 -6.16 -8.99 -1.95
CA HIS A 187 -6.20 -10.31 -2.58
C HIS A 187 -4.90 -11.08 -2.37
N GLY A 188 -3.77 -10.39 -2.48
CA GLY A 188 -2.44 -10.95 -2.24
C GLY A 188 -2.19 -11.36 -0.79
N ARG A 189 -2.76 -10.63 0.16
CA ARG A 189 -2.69 -10.93 1.60
C ARG A 189 -3.63 -12.08 1.99
N ARG A 190 -4.85 -12.13 1.42
CA ARG A 190 -5.92 -13.03 1.88
C ARG A 190 -6.00 -14.36 1.13
N ILE A 191 -5.70 -14.38 -0.16
CA ILE A 191 -5.94 -15.55 -1.03
C ILE A 191 -4.69 -15.93 -1.83
N CYS A 192 -4.13 -14.99 -2.58
CA CYS A 192 -3.03 -15.27 -3.49
C CYS A 192 -1.67 -15.10 -2.79
N HIS A 193 -1.39 -15.95 -1.78
CA HIS A 193 -0.15 -15.92 -1.00
C HIS A 193 1.10 -16.13 -1.86
N SER A 194 2.27 -15.69 -1.37
CA SER A 194 3.56 -15.90 -2.07
C SER A 194 3.89 -17.39 -2.18
N ARG A 195 3.71 -18.11 -1.08
CA ARG A 195 3.85 -19.56 -1.01
C ARG A 195 2.45 -20.17 -0.86
N LYS A 196 2.16 -21.25 -1.61
CA LYS A 196 0.92 -22.01 -1.52
C LYS A 196 -0.36 -21.15 -1.55
N PRO A 197 -0.63 -20.41 -2.66
CA PRO A 197 -1.86 -19.65 -2.78
C PRO A 197 -3.09 -20.56 -2.76
N ALA A 198 -4.23 -20.03 -2.28
CA ALA A 198 -5.49 -20.74 -2.15
C ALA A 198 -6.26 -20.78 -3.50
N CYS A 199 -5.71 -21.39 -4.54
CA CYS A 199 -6.25 -21.35 -5.90
C CYS A 199 -7.67 -21.98 -5.99
N GLY A 200 -7.95 -23.06 -5.26
CA GLY A 200 -9.27 -23.71 -5.23
C GLY A 200 -10.40 -22.88 -4.59
N ALA A 201 -10.03 -21.84 -3.80
CA ALA A 201 -10.96 -20.88 -3.20
C ALA A 201 -10.89 -19.48 -3.85
N CYS A 202 -10.08 -19.31 -4.90
CA CYS A 202 -9.83 -18.00 -5.49
C CYS A 202 -10.96 -17.57 -6.42
N PRO A 203 -11.56 -16.38 -6.24
CA PRO A 203 -12.66 -15.90 -7.07
C PRO A 203 -12.26 -15.68 -8.54
N VAL A 204 -10.99 -15.42 -8.82
CA VAL A 204 -10.48 -15.22 -10.19
C VAL A 204 -9.93 -16.50 -10.83
N ALA A 205 -10.02 -17.68 -10.16
CA ALA A 205 -9.42 -18.92 -10.63
C ALA A 205 -9.80 -19.30 -12.08
N LYS A 206 -11.06 -19.06 -12.49
CA LYS A 206 -11.56 -19.41 -13.83
C LYS A 206 -10.86 -18.69 -14.98
N ILE A 207 -10.29 -17.52 -14.71
CA ILE A 207 -9.65 -16.67 -15.74
C ILE A 207 -8.20 -16.33 -15.38
N CYS A 208 -7.64 -16.93 -14.32
CA CYS A 208 -6.28 -16.68 -13.89
C CYS A 208 -5.29 -17.56 -14.68
N PRO A 209 -4.34 -17.00 -15.45
CA PRO A 209 -3.37 -17.80 -16.20
C PRO A 209 -2.42 -18.61 -15.31
N SER A 210 -2.26 -18.20 -14.04
CA SER A 210 -1.44 -18.91 -13.05
C SER A 210 -2.25 -19.86 -12.15
N VAL A 211 -3.50 -20.22 -12.51
CA VAL A 211 -4.27 -21.19 -11.73
C VAL A 211 -3.53 -22.53 -11.64
N GLY A 212 -3.54 -23.16 -10.46
CA GLY A 212 -2.83 -24.43 -10.25
C GLY A 212 -1.46 -24.34 -9.58
N ILE A 213 -0.89 -23.13 -9.43
CA ILE A 213 0.41 -22.96 -8.72
C ILE A 213 0.31 -23.19 -7.19
N GLY A 214 -0.89 -23.34 -6.65
CA GLY A 214 -1.14 -23.49 -5.22
C GLY A 214 -2.13 -24.61 -4.90
N GLU A 215 -2.79 -24.52 -3.75
CA GLU A 215 -3.77 -25.50 -3.31
C GLU A 215 -5.04 -25.43 -4.18
N MET A 216 -5.38 -26.54 -4.82
CA MET A 216 -6.53 -26.66 -5.72
C MET A 216 -7.73 -27.34 -5.07
N ASP A 217 -7.50 -28.19 -4.05
CA ASP A 217 -8.61 -28.78 -3.30
C ASP A 217 -9.39 -27.67 -2.59
N LYS A 218 -10.67 -27.59 -2.89
CA LYS A 218 -11.52 -26.47 -2.41
C LYS A 218 -11.59 -26.40 -0.89
N LYS A 219 -11.66 -27.52 -0.19
CA LYS A 219 -11.74 -27.55 1.29
C LYS A 219 -10.44 -27.07 1.89
N LYS A 220 -9.29 -27.62 1.45
CA LYS A 220 -7.97 -27.21 1.91
C LYS A 220 -7.63 -25.78 1.54
N ALA A 221 -8.08 -25.31 0.37
CA ALA A 221 -7.87 -23.92 -0.05
C ALA A 221 -8.63 -22.92 0.82
N ILE A 222 -9.86 -23.26 1.26
CA ILE A 222 -10.63 -22.41 2.19
C ILE A 222 -9.86 -22.19 3.50
N ASP A 223 -9.22 -23.22 4.04
CA ASP A 223 -8.44 -23.13 5.27
C ASP A 223 -7.20 -22.21 5.16
N LEU A 224 -6.75 -21.95 3.94
CA LEU A 224 -5.66 -21.03 3.65
C LEU A 224 -6.13 -19.56 3.49
N VAL A 225 -7.41 -19.32 3.33
CA VAL A 225 -7.96 -17.97 3.15
C VAL A 225 -7.89 -17.20 4.45
N LYS A 226 -7.24 -16.03 4.42
CA LYS A 226 -7.17 -15.11 5.56
C LYS A 226 -8.32 -14.12 5.52
N THR A 227 -8.81 -13.78 6.70
CA THR A 227 -9.92 -12.85 6.92
C THR A 227 -9.43 -11.54 7.54
N ASP A 228 -10.31 -10.57 7.71
CA ASP A 228 -9.98 -9.30 8.39
C ASP A 228 -9.46 -9.50 9.82
N LYS A 229 -9.88 -10.56 10.51
CA LYS A 229 -9.41 -10.90 11.88
C LYS A 229 -7.91 -11.19 11.92
N ASP A 230 -7.32 -11.63 10.81
CA ASP A 230 -5.90 -11.95 10.72
C ASP A 230 -5.02 -10.70 10.57
N PHE A 231 -5.63 -9.54 10.25
CA PHE A 231 -4.93 -8.27 9.97
C PHE A 231 -5.26 -7.14 10.96
N ARG A 232 -6.30 -7.30 11.77
CA ARG A 232 -6.73 -6.34 12.81
C ARG A 232 -6.38 -6.78 14.21
#